data_fe59791f3d969288a3f15ae06ab66d25
#
_entry.id   fe59791f3d969288a3f15ae06ab66d25
#
_cell.length_a   1.000
_cell.length_b   1.000
_cell.length_c   1.000
_cell.angle_alpha   90.00
_cell.angle_beta   90.00
_cell.angle_gamma   90.00
#
_symmetry.space_group_name_H-M   'P 1'
#
loop_
_entity.id
_entity.type
_entity.pdbx_description
1 polymer ?
#
loop_
_entity_poly.entity_id
_entity_poly.type
_entity_poly.pdbx_seq_one_letter_code
_entity_poly.pdbx_strand_id
1 'polypeptide(L)'
;MVNLKITAALFIVLLLLFSCSHKSETETLLSHADTLMEEYPDSALRSLDLSPEEIEGLSDKECARYALLLARATDKCKLSLLPCDSLLNVALDYYDDDEKEKAVALLYKGRLAVEMEEAEEAISYLQEGLTIIQNFPKELKTKILLLSSLGNIYFDARYYDESIEIYKTLYQCCTTELEKSMALNNISTYYCLIDEKDSTLMFQRKAVNYAIASGDSLQIAMSKHNLSLEFDGFDELDSALYYAQKALIELPQKENHGNYYFNLGDLLLKTGGSKDSVRYYLNKSLEDIPIEGKTSCLKSLYNLEKENGDYKTANIYLEEQSAIIDSLYCMEQSTEIQQLIYEYNTKMQVKEEQIKGSRIVRNTIAGFVFVCFLIIPIYQNRINRKKRLQLQYKQSLEQTQNKLSSLETTIENNQLMINLLKQKQNDLKQEHENKEQQIEEREQAIARLKEEKQQLLNWLLTQSSIYKRVITLSGQTTTNKKQMKALTTTEQEQLKKTVFGIYQSYISFLQNEYPRLTEDDKLLLCLQETSLEPLSIAICFGYTDTHPLNQKKYRLKERMNKEKSKM
;
A
#
# COMPACT_ATOMS: atom_id res chain seq x y z
N MET A 1 -24.69 -27.75 58.45
CA MET A 1 -24.91 -27.28 57.04
C MET A 1 -24.80 -25.75 56.88
N VAL A 2 -25.18 -24.95 57.82
CA VAL A 2 -25.09 -23.46 57.73
C VAL A 2 -23.62 -22.99 57.74
N ASN A 3 -22.74 -23.53 58.56
CA ASN A 3 -21.33 -23.16 58.63
C ASN A 3 -20.53 -23.49 57.35
N LEU A 4 -20.91 -24.58 56.64
CA LEU A 4 -20.23 -24.97 55.40
C LEU A 4 -20.56 -24.02 54.21
N LYS A 5 -21.78 -23.46 54.20
CA LYS A 5 -22.18 -22.45 53.22
C LYS A 5 -21.53 -21.09 53.46
N ILE A 6 -21.33 -20.74 54.72
CA ILE A 6 -20.66 -19.47 55.10
C ILE A 6 -19.16 -19.56 54.81
N THR A 7 -18.50 -20.70 55.07
CA THR A 7 -17.08 -20.88 54.72
C THR A 7 -16.86 -20.94 53.22
N ALA A 8 -17.74 -21.56 52.44
CA ALA A 8 -17.68 -21.57 51.00
C ALA A 8 -17.90 -20.15 50.41
N ALA A 9 -18.85 -19.38 50.96
CA ALA A 9 -19.07 -18.00 50.53
C ALA A 9 -17.87 -17.07 50.89
N LEU A 10 -17.28 -17.26 52.07
CA LEU A 10 -16.06 -16.53 52.45
C LEU A 10 -14.85 -16.89 51.55
N PHE A 11 -14.71 -18.14 51.17
CA PHE A 11 -13.66 -18.60 50.27
C PHE A 11 -13.84 -18.05 48.84
N ILE A 12 -15.05 -17.96 48.35
CA ILE A 12 -15.38 -17.35 47.05
C ILE A 12 -15.10 -15.83 47.09
N VAL A 13 -15.46 -15.15 48.19
CA VAL A 13 -15.17 -13.73 48.38
C VAL A 13 -13.66 -13.49 48.50
N LEU A 14 -12.90 -14.38 49.15
CA LEU A 14 -11.45 -14.32 49.25
C LEU A 14 -10.80 -14.50 47.85
N LEU A 15 -11.27 -15.47 47.06
CA LEU A 15 -10.81 -15.68 45.67
C LEU A 15 -11.11 -14.47 44.77
N LEU A 16 -12.25 -13.82 44.93
CA LEU A 16 -12.61 -12.60 44.20
C LEU A 16 -11.74 -11.40 44.60
N LEU A 17 -11.32 -11.31 45.88
CA LEU A 17 -10.42 -10.24 46.36
C LEU A 17 -8.97 -10.43 45.87
N PHE A 18 -8.49 -11.66 45.72
CA PHE A 18 -7.18 -11.94 45.12
C PHE A 18 -7.16 -11.74 43.60
N SER A 19 -8.28 -11.93 42.93
CA SER A 19 -8.40 -11.65 41.49
C SER A 19 -8.33 -10.15 41.14
N CYS A 20 -8.70 -9.26 42.07
CA CYS A 20 -8.66 -7.82 41.87
C CYS A 20 -7.26 -7.17 41.95
N SER A 21 -6.30 -7.75 42.72
CA SER A 21 -5.00 -7.11 42.89
C SER A 21 -4.05 -7.29 41.71
N HIS A 22 -4.10 -8.44 41.04
CA HIS A 22 -3.24 -8.67 39.86
C HIS A 22 -3.69 -7.88 38.62
N LYS A 23 -5.01 -7.66 38.47
CA LYS A 23 -5.56 -6.80 37.41
C LYS A 23 -5.14 -5.34 37.53
N SER A 24 -4.85 -4.85 38.72
CA SER A 24 -4.45 -3.47 38.99
C SER A 24 -3.01 -3.16 38.53
N GLU A 25 -2.08 -4.10 38.60
CA GLU A 25 -0.67 -3.88 38.22
C GLU A 25 -0.50 -3.80 36.71
N THR A 26 -1.06 -4.74 35.97
CA THR A 26 -1.00 -4.76 34.50
C THR A 26 -1.69 -3.54 33.88
N GLU A 27 -2.90 -3.22 34.35
CA GLU A 27 -3.64 -2.04 33.86
C GLU A 27 -2.88 -0.74 34.16
N THR A 28 -2.17 -0.67 35.29
CA THR A 28 -1.32 0.47 35.65
C THR A 28 -0.12 0.57 34.72
N LEU A 29 0.53 -0.55 34.39
CA LEU A 29 1.66 -0.63 33.47
C LEU A 29 1.25 -0.20 32.06
N LEU A 30 0.16 -0.75 31.52
CA LEU A 30 -0.35 -0.40 30.19
C LEU A 30 -0.74 1.09 30.12
N SER A 31 -1.36 1.62 31.18
CA SER A 31 -1.73 3.04 31.24
C SER A 31 -0.49 3.94 31.35
N HIS A 32 0.55 3.50 32.05
CA HIS A 32 1.82 4.22 32.11
C HIS A 32 2.52 4.24 30.75
N ALA A 33 2.60 3.12 30.07
CA ALA A 33 3.14 3.06 28.71
C ALA A 33 2.39 4.00 27.73
N ASP A 34 1.06 4.04 27.83
CA ASP A 34 0.24 4.93 27.00
C ASP A 34 0.54 6.42 27.29
N THR A 35 0.77 6.81 28.54
CA THR A 35 1.14 8.20 28.90
C THR A 35 2.51 8.61 28.36
N LEU A 36 3.47 7.67 28.28
CA LEU A 36 4.80 7.92 27.72
C LEU A 36 4.83 7.97 26.19
N MET A 37 3.82 7.42 25.55
CA MET A 37 3.79 7.09 24.13
C MET A 37 4.10 8.27 23.18
N GLU A 38 3.71 9.49 23.54
CA GLU A 38 3.90 10.66 22.67
C GLU A 38 5.26 11.33 22.85
N GLU A 39 5.72 11.49 24.10
CA GLU A 39 6.93 12.23 24.40
C GLU A 39 8.17 11.33 24.54
N TYR A 40 7.97 10.09 24.99
CA TYR A 40 9.06 9.16 25.32
C TYR A 40 8.77 7.73 24.79
N PRO A 41 8.62 7.54 23.44
CA PRO A 41 8.23 6.24 22.86
C PRO A 41 9.21 5.11 23.21
N ASP A 42 10.53 5.40 23.27
CA ASP A 42 11.53 4.41 23.72
C ASP A 42 11.31 3.92 25.14
N SER A 43 10.84 4.82 26.03
CA SER A 43 10.52 4.46 27.41
C SER A 43 9.20 3.69 27.50
N ALA A 44 8.22 4.06 26.65
CA ALA A 44 6.98 3.30 26.53
C ALA A 44 7.28 1.87 26.05
N LEU A 45 8.10 1.71 25.01
CA LEU A 45 8.50 0.40 24.48
C LEU A 45 9.21 -0.45 25.55
N ARG A 46 10.18 0.14 26.27
CA ARG A 46 10.86 -0.58 27.36
C ARG A 46 9.92 -1.01 28.49
N SER A 47 8.87 -0.23 28.78
CA SER A 47 7.89 -0.60 29.81
C SER A 47 6.96 -1.73 29.34
N LEU A 48 6.87 -1.98 28.04
CA LEU A 48 6.09 -3.05 27.42
C LEU A 48 6.93 -4.32 27.15
N ASP A 49 8.18 -4.40 27.62
CA ASP A 49 9.04 -5.58 27.49
C ASP A 49 8.63 -6.64 28.53
N LEU A 50 7.56 -7.37 28.20
CA LEU A 50 7.01 -8.45 29.04
C LEU A 50 7.58 -9.80 28.59
N SER A 51 7.84 -10.68 29.58
CA SER A 51 8.21 -12.06 29.31
C SER A 51 7.04 -12.85 28.67
N PRO A 52 7.31 -13.95 27.96
CA PRO A 52 6.26 -14.80 27.41
C PRO A 52 5.24 -15.27 28.46
N GLU A 53 5.70 -15.59 29.66
CA GLU A 53 4.85 -16.04 30.78
C GLU A 53 3.93 -14.92 31.29
N GLU A 54 4.42 -13.67 31.29
CA GLU A 54 3.61 -12.51 31.65
C GLU A 54 2.54 -12.24 30.60
N ILE A 55 2.89 -12.38 29.31
CA ILE A 55 1.94 -12.21 28.19
C ILE A 55 0.85 -13.30 28.25
N GLU A 56 1.22 -14.56 28.49
CA GLU A 56 0.25 -15.66 28.65
C GLU A 56 -0.69 -15.45 29.86
N GLY A 57 -0.24 -14.72 30.87
CA GLY A 57 -1.03 -14.37 32.06
C GLY A 57 -2.04 -13.24 31.85
N LEU A 58 -1.98 -12.52 30.73
CA LEU A 58 -2.90 -11.43 30.43
C LEU A 58 -4.30 -11.92 30.12
N SER A 59 -5.31 -11.20 30.58
CA SER A 59 -6.68 -11.40 30.10
C SER A 59 -6.79 -10.99 28.63
N ASP A 60 -7.79 -11.50 27.88
CA ASP A 60 -8.01 -11.18 26.47
C ASP A 60 -8.03 -9.67 26.22
N LYS A 61 -8.64 -8.90 27.12
CA LYS A 61 -8.67 -7.43 27.08
C LYS A 61 -7.30 -6.81 27.24
N GLU A 62 -6.54 -7.26 28.23
CA GLU A 62 -5.19 -6.75 28.50
C GLU A 62 -4.24 -7.12 27.37
N CYS A 63 -4.35 -8.33 26.83
CA CYS A 63 -3.56 -8.79 25.70
C CYS A 63 -3.84 -7.96 24.44
N ALA A 64 -5.10 -7.70 24.12
CA ALA A 64 -5.48 -6.87 22.98
C ALA A 64 -4.97 -5.41 23.14
N ARG A 65 -5.10 -4.83 24.32
CA ARG A 65 -4.58 -3.50 24.62
C ARG A 65 -3.05 -3.45 24.56
N TYR A 66 -2.40 -4.46 25.15
CA TYR A 66 -0.95 -4.62 25.07
C TYR A 66 -0.46 -4.68 23.63
N ALA A 67 -1.11 -5.48 22.80
CA ALA A 67 -0.79 -5.60 21.37
C ALA A 67 -0.80 -4.26 20.64
N LEU A 68 -1.84 -3.44 20.85
CA LEU A 68 -1.95 -2.12 20.22
C LEU A 68 -0.90 -1.14 20.74
N LEU A 69 -0.64 -1.12 22.06
CA LEU A 69 0.38 -0.25 22.65
C LEU A 69 1.79 -0.66 22.20
N LEU A 70 2.08 -1.96 22.15
CA LEU A 70 3.35 -2.47 21.66
C LEU A 70 3.58 -2.11 20.20
N ALA A 71 2.60 -2.36 19.33
CA ALA A 71 2.69 -2.00 17.91
C ALA A 71 2.90 -0.48 17.74
N ARG A 72 2.17 0.35 18.50
CA ARG A 72 2.31 1.80 18.46
C ARG A 72 3.67 2.27 18.92
N ALA A 73 4.21 1.70 20.01
CA ALA A 73 5.54 2.05 20.51
C ALA A 73 6.63 1.62 19.52
N THR A 74 6.54 0.42 18.97
CA THR A 74 7.44 -0.13 17.96
C THR A 74 7.49 0.76 16.71
N ASP A 75 6.33 1.13 16.18
CA ASP A 75 6.20 2.03 15.03
C ASP A 75 6.78 3.43 15.30
N LYS A 76 6.51 4.01 16.47
CA LYS A 76 7.09 5.31 16.86
C LYS A 76 8.61 5.29 17.05
N CYS A 77 9.14 4.15 17.48
CA CYS A 77 10.60 3.92 17.58
C CYS A 77 11.22 3.56 16.21
N LYS A 78 10.46 3.55 15.14
CA LYS A 78 10.90 3.17 13.77
C LYS A 78 11.52 1.76 13.73
N LEU A 79 10.97 0.84 14.52
CA LEU A 79 11.35 -0.57 14.54
C LEU A 79 10.35 -1.39 13.72
N SER A 80 10.78 -2.59 13.30
CA SER A 80 9.93 -3.51 12.55
C SER A 80 8.73 -3.98 13.36
N LEU A 81 7.55 -3.99 12.71
CA LEU A 81 6.29 -4.50 13.26
C LEU A 81 6.15 -6.03 13.14
N LEU A 82 7.04 -6.71 12.43
CA LEU A 82 6.97 -8.17 12.24
C LEU A 82 6.79 -8.97 13.55
N PRO A 83 7.48 -8.63 14.66
CA PRO A 83 7.26 -9.32 15.92
C PRO A 83 5.86 -9.15 16.53
N CYS A 84 5.11 -8.13 16.08
CA CYS A 84 3.77 -7.83 16.59
C CYS A 84 2.64 -8.59 15.87
N ASP A 85 2.93 -9.37 14.82
CA ASP A 85 1.91 -9.97 13.94
C ASP A 85 0.88 -10.81 14.68
N SER A 86 1.32 -11.77 15.48
CA SER A 86 0.42 -12.66 16.23
C SER A 86 -0.44 -11.89 17.24
N LEU A 87 0.15 -10.89 17.90
CA LEU A 87 -0.54 -10.05 18.89
C LEU A 87 -1.57 -9.13 18.22
N LEU A 88 -1.26 -8.58 17.04
CA LEU A 88 -2.21 -7.77 16.28
C LEU A 88 -3.41 -8.58 15.80
N ASN A 89 -3.23 -9.88 15.51
CA ASN A 89 -4.36 -10.76 15.20
C ASN A 89 -5.27 -10.96 16.41
N VAL A 90 -4.67 -11.11 17.62
CA VAL A 90 -5.45 -11.17 18.88
C VAL A 90 -6.21 -9.87 19.11
N ALA A 91 -5.58 -8.71 18.86
CA ALA A 91 -6.26 -7.42 18.98
C ALA A 91 -7.44 -7.29 18.01
N LEU A 92 -7.28 -7.68 16.74
CA LEU A 92 -8.36 -7.64 15.74
C LEU A 92 -9.53 -8.57 16.12
N ASP A 93 -9.23 -9.77 16.62
CA ASP A 93 -10.25 -10.71 17.07
C ASP A 93 -11.02 -10.18 18.29
N TYR A 94 -10.31 -9.55 19.24
CA TYR A 94 -10.91 -9.02 20.47
C TYR A 94 -11.76 -7.77 20.20
N TYR A 95 -11.26 -6.83 19.39
CA TYR A 95 -11.93 -5.55 19.10
C TYR A 95 -12.93 -5.65 17.93
N ASP A 96 -13.38 -6.84 17.54
CA ASP A 96 -14.35 -6.99 16.44
C ASP A 96 -15.66 -6.22 16.69
N ASP A 97 -16.08 -6.10 17.95
CA ASP A 97 -17.26 -5.33 18.38
C ASP A 97 -16.92 -3.87 18.82
N ASP A 98 -15.65 -3.51 18.98
CA ASP A 98 -15.19 -2.14 19.28
C ASP A 98 -14.61 -1.52 18.02
N GLU A 99 -15.48 -0.90 17.23
CA GLU A 99 -15.12 -0.33 15.94
C GLU A 99 -13.96 0.66 15.99
N LYS A 100 -13.82 1.44 17.08
CA LYS A 100 -12.75 2.43 17.21
C LYS A 100 -11.37 1.79 17.36
N GLU A 101 -11.23 0.88 18.32
CA GLU A 101 -9.97 0.18 18.57
C GLU A 101 -9.64 -0.80 17.42
N LYS A 102 -10.67 -1.35 16.77
CA LYS A 102 -10.51 -2.14 15.54
C LYS A 102 -9.85 -1.32 14.43
N ALA A 103 -10.24 -0.06 14.25
CA ALA A 103 -9.61 0.81 13.25
C ALA A 103 -8.11 1.07 13.55
N VAL A 104 -7.73 1.14 14.83
CA VAL A 104 -6.32 1.26 15.25
C VAL A 104 -5.57 -0.05 14.97
N ALA A 105 -6.16 -1.20 15.26
CA ALA A 105 -5.57 -2.50 14.96
C ALA A 105 -5.37 -2.69 13.45
N LEU A 106 -6.34 -2.30 12.64
CA LEU A 106 -6.28 -2.31 11.18
C LEU A 106 -5.18 -1.40 10.62
N LEU A 107 -4.96 -0.23 11.23
CA LEU A 107 -3.85 0.64 10.88
C LEU A 107 -2.50 -0.09 11.00
N TYR A 108 -2.24 -0.73 12.15
CA TYR A 108 -0.96 -1.41 12.38
C TYR A 108 -0.84 -2.71 11.58
N LYS A 109 -1.95 -3.44 11.35
CA LYS A 109 -1.96 -4.57 10.42
C LYS A 109 -1.67 -4.14 8.99
N GLY A 110 -2.21 -3.00 8.56
CA GLY A 110 -1.90 -2.45 7.26
C GLY A 110 -0.43 -2.07 7.12
N ARG A 111 0.17 -1.43 8.13
CA ARG A 111 1.61 -1.11 8.14
C ARG A 111 2.49 -2.35 8.17
N LEU A 112 2.11 -3.35 8.96
CA LEU A 112 2.79 -4.64 9.00
C LEU A 112 2.75 -5.35 7.64
N ALA A 113 1.60 -5.35 6.97
CA ALA A 113 1.45 -5.95 5.65
C ALA A 113 2.34 -5.25 4.59
N VAL A 114 2.62 -3.94 4.76
CA VAL A 114 3.64 -3.24 3.93
C VAL A 114 5.03 -3.81 4.16
N GLU A 115 5.41 -4.04 5.43
CA GLU A 115 6.72 -4.66 5.75
C GLU A 115 6.84 -6.10 5.21
N MET A 116 5.71 -6.80 5.09
CA MET A 116 5.61 -8.15 4.51
C MET A 116 5.51 -8.15 2.98
N GLU A 117 5.57 -6.97 2.35
CA GLU A 117 5.40 -6.79 0.90
C GLU A 117 4.02 -7.24 0.37
N GLU A 118 3.02 -7.33 1.26
CA GLU A 118 1.64 -7.72 0.97
C GLU A 118 0.77 -6.48 0.69
N ALA A 119 1.06 -5.77 -0.39
CA ALA A 119 0.46 -4.46 -0.68
C ALA A 119 -1.09 -4.51 -0.81
N GLU A 120 -1.66 -5.59 -1.33
CA GLU A 120 -3.12 -5.73 -1.48
C GLU A 120 -3.80 -5.89 -0.12
N GLU A 121 -3.23 -6.69 0.78
CA GLU A 121 -3.69 -6.87 2.15
C GLU A 121 -3.55 -5.56 2.94
N ALA A 122 -2.43 -4.86 2.78
CA ALA A 122 -2.19 -3.56 3.40
C ALA A 122 -3.27 -2.54 3.00
N ILE A 123 -3.56 -2.41 1.72
CA ILE A 123 -4.63 -1.54 1.20
C ILE A 123 -5.99 -1.95 1.78
N SER A 124 -6.28 -3.24 1.84
CA SER A 124 -7.54 -3.76 2.37
C SER A 124 -7.75 -3.39 3.84
N TYR A 125 -6.74 -3.62 4.69
CA TYR A 125 -6.78 -3.25 6.11
C TYR A 125 -6.96 -1.75 6.31
N LEU A 126 -6.20 -0.92 5.60
CA LEU A 126 -6.27 0.53 5.74
C LEU A 126 -7.59 1.10 5.24
N GLN A 127 -8.16 0.57 4.16
CA GLN A 127 -9.48 0.96 3.64
C GLN A 127 -10.61 0.56 4.60
N GLU A 128 -10.53 -0.63 5.20
CA GLU A 128 -11.48 -1.05 6.23
C GLU A 128 -11.39 -0.11 7.43
N GLY A 129 -10.17 0.17 7.92
CA GLY A 129 -9.93 1.11 9.01
C GLY A 129 -10.47 2.50 8.72
N LEU A 130 -10.28 3.03 7.50
CA LEU A 130 -10.84 4.32 7.08
C LEU A 130 -12.37 4.30 7.02
N THR A 131 -12.96 3.21 6.58
CA THR A 131 -14.41 3.06 6.54
C THR A 131 -15.02 3.11 7.94
N ILE A 132 -14.36 2.46 8.89
CA ILE A 132 -14.77 2.47 10.30
C ILE A 132 -14.61 3.87 10.90
N ILE A 133 -13.42 4.46 10.75
CA ILE A 133 -13.09 5.72 11.44
C ILE A 133 -13.91 6.92 10.93
N GLN A 134 -14.54 6.81 9.77
CA GLN A 134 -15.49 7.83 9.27
C GLN A 134 -16.67 8.06 10.21
N ASN A 135 -17.07 7.03 10.96
CA ASN A 135 -18.14 7.12 11.95
C ASN A 135 -17.70 7.84 13.24
N PHE A 136 -16.39 8.09 13.40
CA PHE A 136 -15.78 8.69 14.58
C PHE A 136 -15.08 10.01 14.25
N PRO A 137 -15.79 11.09 13.97
CA PRO A 137 -15.22 12.35 13.47
C PRO A 137 -14.24 13.03 14.44
N LYS A 138 -14.20 12.62 15.71
CA LYS A 138 -13.25 13.12 16.71
C LYS A 138 -11.91 12.39 16.67
N GLU A 139 -11.82 11.22 16.07
CA GLU A 139 -10.60 10.40 15.99
C GLU A 139 -9.73 10.81 14.79
N LEU A 140 -9.48 12.12 14.67
CA LEU A 140 -8.71 12.70 13.56
C LEU A 140 -7.30 12.14 13.47
N LYS A 141 -6.65 11.83 14.61
CA LYS A 141 -5.30 11.29 14.64
C LYS A 141 -5.21 9.93 13.94
N THR A 142 -6.10 9.01 14.26
CA THR A 142 -6.16 7.69 13.62
C THR A 142 -6.49 7.84 12.13
N LYS A 143 -7.43 8.73 11.78
CA LYS A 143 -7.76 9.02 10.39
C LYS A 143 -6.57 9.55 9.59
N ILE A 144 -5.81 10.48 10.15
CA ILE A 144 -4.60 11.05 9.54
C ILE A 144 -3.55 9.95 9.30
N LEU A 145 -3.33 9.07 10.28
CA LEU A 145 -2.37 7.97 10.15
C LEU A 145 -2.80 6.95 9.08
N LEU A 146 -4.09 6.59 9.04
CA LEU A 146 -4.64 5.69 8.01
C LEU A 146 -4.51 6.29 6.61
N LEU A 147 -4.87 7.57 6.44
CA LEU A 147 -4.75 8.28 5.16
C LEU A 147 -3.28 8.39 4.74
N SER A 148 -2.39 8.74 5.66
CA SER A 148 -0.96 8.82 5.38
C SER A 148 -0.39 7.48 4.92
N SER A 149 -0.70 6.39 5.63
CA SER A 149 -0.24 5.05 5.27
C SER A 149 -0.80 4.61 3.90
N LEU A 150 -2.08 4.83 3.66
CA LEU A 150 -2.71 4.47 2.38
C LEU A 150 -2.17 5.31 1.21
N GLY A 151 -1.96 6.62 1.42
CA GLY A 151 -1.35 7.50 0.42
C GLY A 151 0.05 7.04 0.03
N ASN A 152 0.87 6.66 1.02
CA ASN A 152 2.21 6.15 0.78
C ASN A 152 2.19 4.83 -0.02
N ILE A 153 1.32 3.88 0.33
CA ILE A 153 1.23 2.60 -0.39
C ILE A 153 0.81 2.82 -1.85
N TYR A 154 -0.19 3.67 -2.09
CA TYR A 154 -0.57 3.98 -3.47
C TYR A 154 0.57 4.66 -4.23
N PHE A 155 1.33 5.54 -3.57
CA PHE A 155 2.48 6.20 -4.16
C PHE A 155 3.58 5.19 -4.53
N ASP A 156 3.95 4.32 -3.60
CA ASP A 156 4.98 3.29 -3.80
C ASP A 156 4.57 2.27 -4.87
N ALA A 157 3.28 1.93 -4.92
CA ALA A 157 2.70 1.08 -5.95
C ALA A 157 2.50 1.78 -7.31
N ARG A 158 2.88 3.07 -7.42
CA ARG A 158 2.73 3.92 -8.61
C ARG A 158 1.27 4.20 -9.03
N TYR A 159 0.33 4.10 -8.10
CA TYR A 159 -1.05 4.57 -8.28
C TYR A 159 -1.11 6.05 -7.89
N TYR A 160 -0.42 6.89 -8.68
CA TYR A 160 -0.18 8.30 -8.34
C TYR A 160 -1.48 9.12 -8.26
N ASP A 161 -2.45 8.84 -9.12
CA ASP A 161 -3.73 9.55 -9.13
C ASP A 161 -4.57 9.24 -7.87
N GLU A 162 -4.55 7.99 -7.42
CA GLU A 162 -5.18 7.58 -6.16
C GLU A 162 -4.45 8.18 -4.97
N SER A 163 -3.12 8.15 -4.99
CA SER A 163 -2.28 8.69 -3.91
C SER A 163 -2.54 10.18 -3.69
N ILE A 164 -2.59 10.99 -4.78
CA ILE A 164 -2.81 12.43 -4.65
C ILE A 164 -4.18 12.77 -4.07
N GLU A 165 -5.23 12.02 -4.42
CA GLU A 165 -6.56 12.24 -3.85
C GLU A 165 -6.59 11.92 -2.35
N ILE A 166 -5.88 10.88 -1.93
CA ILE A 166 -5.69 10.56 -0.51
C ILE A 166 -4.91 11.68 0.20
N TYR A 167 -3.80 12.17 -0.37
CA TYR A 167 -3.02 13.24 0.26
C TYR A 167 -3.77 14.58 0.32
N LYS A 168 -4.60 14.90 -0.66
CA LYS A 168 -5.52 16.07 -0.59
C LYS A 168 -6.53 15.92 0.54
N THR A 169 -7.09 14.71 0.68
CA THR A 169 -8.01 14.39 1.78
C THR A 169 -7.30 14.47 3.14
N LEU A 170 -6.08 13.93 3.22
CA LEU A 170 -5.21 14.03 4.39
C LEU A 170 -4.98 15.50 4.79
N TYR A 171 -4.60 16.35 3.84
CA TYR A 171 -4.37 17.77 4.08
C TYR A 171 -5.61 18.48 4.66
N GLN A 172 -6.81 18.13 4.16
CA GLN A 172 -8.07 18.67 4.71
C GLN A 172 -8.35 18.23 6.15
N CYS A 173 -7.84 17.07 6.55
CA CYS A 173 -7.98 16.54 7.91
C CYS A 173 -6.93 17.09 8.88
N CYS A 174 -5.81 17.63 8.39
CA CYS A 174 -4.73 18.15 9.21
C CYS A 174 -5.18 19.31 10.09
N THR A 175 -4.86 19.23 11.38
CA THR A 175 -5.24 20.23 12.38
C THR A 175 -4.07 21.11 12.80
N THR A 176 -2.86 20.59 12.72
CA THR A 176 -1.64 21.28 13.10
C THR A 176 -0.85 21.75 11.88
N GLU A 177 -0.04 22.81 12.06
CA GLU A 177 0.84 23.32 11.01
C GLU A 177 1.88 22.27 10.57
N LEU A 178 2.33 21.43 11.52
CA LEU A 178 3.23 20.31 11.26
C LEU A 178 2.61 19.30 10.29
N GLU A 179 1.40 18.81 10.61
CA GLU A 179 0.67 17.87 9.76
C GLU A 179 0.41 18.42 8.36
N LYS A 180 0.02 19.70 8.27
CA LYS A 180 -0.18 20.38 6.98
C LYS A 180 1.10 20.43 6.16
N SER A 181 2.23 20.72 6.80
CA SER A 181 3.53 20.73 6.13
C SER A 181 3.86 19.35 5.56
N MET A 182 3.69 18.29 6.35
CA MET A 182 3.94 16.92 5.93
C MET A 182 3.06 16.51 4.73
N ALA A 183 1.76 16.78 4.82
CA ALA A 183 0.82 16.46 3.75
C ALA A 183 1.16 17.21 2.44
N LEU A 184 1.57 18.48 2.53
CA LEU A 184 1.93 19.28 1.37
C LEU A 184 3.26 18.86 0.74
N ASN A 185 4.22 18.34 1.51
CA ASN A 185 5.42 17.72 0.96
C ASN A 185 5.04 16.54 0.04
N ASN A 186 4.15 15.65 0.50
CA ASN A 186 3.71 14.51 -0.31
C ASN A 186 2.96 14.95 -1.58
N ILE A 187 2.11 15.98 -1.46
CA ILE A 187 1.41 16.56 -2.62
C ILE A 187 2.41 17.14 -3.62
N SER A 188 3.44 17.84 -3.13
CA SER A 188 4.50 18.41 -3.99
C SER A 188 5.26 17.31 -4.75
N THR A 189 5.63 16.24 -4.04
CA THR A 189 6.32 15.10 -4.64
C THR A 189 5.50 14.48 -5.79
N TYR A 190 4.17 14.39 -5.66
CA TYR A 190 3.31 13.95 -6.75
C TYR A 190 3.44 14.84 -7.98
N TYR A 191 3.33 16.18 -7.80
CA TYR A 191 3.44 17.11 -8.92
C TYR A 191 4.83 17.12 -9.56
N CYS A 192 5.87 16.88 -8.77
CA CYS A 192 7.23 16.70 -9.27
C CYS A 192 7.34 15.47 -10.19
N LEU A 193 6.70 14.35 -9.84
CA LEU A 193 6.71 13.12 -10.65
C LEU A 193 6.01 13.26 -12.00
N ILE A 194 4.99 14.12 -12.08
CA ILE A 194 4.30 14.40 -13.34
C ILE A 194 4.87 15.61 -14.08
N ASP A 195 6.04 16.11 -13.65
CA ASP A 195 6.79 17.23 -14.23
C ASP A 195 6.03 18.57 -14.26
N GLU A 196 5.13 18.77 -13.28
CA GLU A 196 4.32 19.99 -13.13
C GLU A 196 5.04 20.99 -12.20
N LYS A 197 6.07 21.68 -12.75
CA LYS A 197 6.97 22.57 -12.01
C LYS A 197 6.24 23.61 -11.14
N ASP A 198 5.27 24.33 -11.71
CA ASP A 198 4.59 25.42 -11.01
C ASP A 198 3.81 24.89 -9.79
N SER A 199 3.12 23.76 -9.95
CA SER A 199 2.39 23.09 -8.87
C SER A 199 3.35 22.57 -7.82
N THR A 200 4.42 21.89 -8.21
CA THR A 200 5.48 21.39 -7.33
C THR A 200 6.00 22.50 -6.42
N LEU A 201 6.54 23.56 -7.01
CA LEU A 201 7.13 24.66 -6.26
C LEU A 201 6.09 25.41 -5.40
N MET A 202 4.85 25.53 -5.89
CA MET A 202 3.78 26.16 -5.12
C MET A 202 3.47 25.37 -3.84
N PHE A 203 3.28 24.04 -3.95
CA PHE A 203 2.96 23.21 -2.79
C PHE A 203 4.14 23.08 -1.85
N GLN A 204 5.35 22.92 -2.36
CA GLN A 204 6.54 22.81 -1.52
C GLN A 204 6.86 24.10 -0.76
N ARG A 205 6.70 25.28 -1.38
CA ARG A 205 6.82 26.56 -0.66
C ARG A 205 5.76 26.70 0.44
N LYS A 206 4.53 26.24 0.21
CA LYS A 206 3.51 26.21 1.26
C LYS A 206 3.92 25.24 2.38
N ALA A 207 4.46 24.07 2.06
CA ALA A 207 4.97 23.12 3.04
C ALA A 207 6.07 23.75 3.91
N VAL A 208 7.04 24.45 3.32
CA VAL A 208 8.07 25.19 4.05
C VAL A 208 7.46 26.25 4.98
N ASN A 209 6.46 27.02 4.50
CA ASN A 209 5.82 28.04 5.33
C ASN A 209 5.10 27.43 6.55
N TYR A 210 4.40 26.33 6.36
CA TYR A 210 3.76 25.60 7.46
C TYR A 210 4.78 24.94 8.40
N ALA A 211 5.89 24.42 7.87
CA ALA A 211 6.98 23.93 8.70
C ALA A 211 7.53 25.04 9.61
N ILE A 212 7.80 26.22 9.05
CA ILE A 212 8.27 27.39 9.83
C ILE A 212 7.23 27.79 10.89
N ALA A 213 5.94 27.81 10.53
CA ALA A 213 4.86 28.14 11.45
C ALA A 213 4.71 27.12 12.58
N SER A 214 5.04 25.84 12.34
CA SER A 214 5.02 24.79 13.37
C SER A 214 6.12 24.95 14.41
N GLY A 215 7.24 25.61 14.05
CA GLY A 215 8.44 25.72 14.89
C GLY A 215 9.25 24.42 15.02
N ASP A 216 8.88 23.35 14.33
CA ASP A 216 9.59 22.07 14.35
C ASP A 216 10.83 22.15 13.44
N SER A 217 12.02 22.19 14.04
CA SER A 217 13.29 22.35 13.31
C SER A 217 13.56 21.21 12.34
N LEU A 218 13.18 19.98 12.66
CA LEU A 218 13.36 18.84 11.78
C LEU A 218 12.46 18.99 10.54
N GLN A 219 11.19 19.31 10.73
CA GLN A 219 10.26 19.51 9.61
C GLN A 219 10.66 20.70 8.74
N ILE A 220 11.18 21.79 9.34
CA ILE A 220 11.73 22.95 8.60
C ILE A 220 12.89 22.50 7.71
N ALA A 221 13.84 21.75 8.29
CA ALA A 221 14.98 21.21 7.56
C ALA A 221 14.53 20.29 6.41
N MET A 222 13.63 19.33 6.69
CA MET A 222 13.10 18.40 5.70
C MET A 222 12.39 19.12 4.55
N SER A 223 11.49 20.05 4.86
CA SER A 223 10.75 20.76 3.81
C SER A 223 11.65 21.65 2.95
N LYS A 224 12.69 22.28 3.55
CA LYS A 224 13.69 23.05 2.79
C LYS A 224 14.59 22.13 1.96
N HIS A 225 14.94 20.96 2.48
CA HIS A 225 15.71 19.96 1.74
C HIS A 225 14.94 19.48 0.51
N ASN A 226 13.65 19.12 0.68
CA ASN A 226 12.80 18.72 -0.44
C ASN A 226 12.70 19.85 -1.48
N LEU A 227 12.50 21.11 -1.04
CA LEU A 227 12.48 22.26 -1.96
C LEU A 227 13.79 22.41 -2.72
N SER A 228 14.93 22.11 -2.07
CA SER A 228 16.24 22.10 -2.74
C SER A 228 16.32 21.02 -3.82
N LEU A 229 15.85 19.80 -3.52
CA LEU A 229 15.83 18.70 -4.49
C LEU A 229 14.92 19.01 -5.69
N GLU A 230 13.78 19.64 -5.45
CA GLU A 230 12.86 20.05 -6.52
C GLU A 230 13.49 21.12 -7.42
N PHE A 231 14.15 22.12 -6.85
CA PHE A 231 14.89 23.11 -7.63
C PHE A 231 16.05 22.50 -8.43
N ASP A 232 16.77 21.52 -7.85
CA ASP A 232 17.79 20.76 -8.57
C ASP A 232 17.19 19.98 -9.75
N GLY A 233 16.06 19.31 -9.53
CA GLY A 233 15.33 18.58 -10.58
C GLY A 233 14.85 19.47 -11.74
N PHE A 234 14.57 20.74 -11.46
CA PHE A 234 14.19 21.74 -12.47
C PHE A 234 15.38 22.60 -12.99
N ASP A 235 16.61 22.20 -12.69
CA ASP A 235 17.85 22.87 -13.10
C ASP A 235 17.98 24.32 -12.58
N GLU A 236 17.29 24.67 -11.50
CA GLU A 236 17.40 25.95 -10.79
C GLU A 236 18.48 25.88 -9.70
N LEU A 237 19.74 25.63 -10.09
CA LEU A 237 20.84 25.27 -9.21
C LEU A 237 21.14 26.30 -8.11
N ASP A 238 21.01 27.60 -8.39
CA ASP A 238 21.24 28.67 -7.39
C ASP A 238 20.20 28.60 -6.26
N SER A 239 18.91 28.36 -6.61
CA SER A 239 17.83 28.20 -5.65
C SER A 239 18.02 26.92 -4.86
N ALA A 240 18.36 25.82 -5.54
CA ALA A 240 18.65 24.53 -4.92
C ALA A 240 19.75 24.66 -3.87
N LEU A 241 20.87 25.27 -4.23
CA LEU A 241 22.01 25.47 -3.33
C LEU A 241 21.64 26.33 -2.11
N TYR A 242 20.87 27.40 -2.32
CA TYR A 242 20.39 28.26 -1.23
C TYR A 242 19.57 27.45 -0.22
N TYR A 243 18.60 26.66 -0.69
CA TYR A 243 17.74 25.89 0.20
C TYR A 243 18.45 24.70 0.84
N ALA A 244 19.41 24.04 0.16
CA ALA A 244 20.26 23.02 0.74
C ALA A 244 21.05 23.55 1.96
N GLN A 245 21.68 24.73 1.82
CA GLN A 245 22.39 25.40 2.91
C GLN A 245 21.45 25.73 4.08
N LYS A 246 20.26 26.25 3.79
CA LYS A 246 19.26 26.58 4.82
C LYS A 246 18.71 25.34 5.52
N ALA A 247 18.53 24.24 4.81
CA ALA A 247 18.09 22.98 5.38
C ALA A 247 19.11 22.44 6.39
N LEU A 248 20.38 22.44 6.02
CA LEU A 248 21.46 21.95 6.89
C LEU A 248 21.61 22.78 8.19
N ILE A 249 21.38 24.10 8.11
CA ILE A 249 21.44 24.99 9.29
C ILE A 249 20.30 24.68 10.29
N GLU A 250 19.13 24.34 9.80
CA GLU A 250 17.95 24.07 10.64
C GLU A 250 17.92 22.65 11.20
N LEU A 251 18.70 21.72 10.62
CA LEU A 251 18.69 20.32 11.01
C LEU A 251 19.23 20.14 12.42
N PRO A 252 18.47 19.50 13.34
CA PRO A 252 18.94 19.25 14.70
C PRO A 252 20.18 18.34 14.72
N GLN A 253 21.13 18.62 15.61
CA GLN A 253 22.42 17.89 15.69
C GLN A 253 22.27 16.38 15.96
N LYS A 254 21.15 15.97 16.58
CA LYS A 254 20.86 14.56 16.88
C LYS A 254 20.35 13.77 15.68
N GLU A 255 19.93 14.44 14.63
CA GLU A 255 19.39 13.81 13.43
C GLU A 255 20.51 13.41 12.47
N ASN A 256 20.18 12.50 11.54
CA ASN A 256 21.13 12.07 10.51
C ASN A 256 21.36 13.20 9.48
N HIS A 257 22.60 13.58 9.26
CA HIS A 257 22.99 14.66 8.36
C HIS A 257 23.40 14.18 6.97
N GLY A 258 23.54 12.88 6.76
CA GLY A 258 24.14 12.30 5.56
C GLY A 258 23.51 12.78 4.26
N ASN A 259 22.19 12.69 4.13
CA ASN A 259 21.47 13.13 2.92
C ASN A 259 21.58 14.65 2.68
N TYR A 260 21.61 15.44 3.74
CA TYR A 260 21.75 16.90 3.63
C TYR A 260 23.16 17.31 3.17
N TYR A 261 24.19 16.66 3.69
CA TYR A 261 25.56 16.84 3.23
C TYR A 261 25.73 16.39 1.79
N PHE A 262 25.13 15.26 1.40
CA PHE A 262 25.15 14.79 0.03
C PHE A 262 24.54 15.80 -0.92
N ASN A 263 23.32 16.25 -0.66
CA ASN A 263 22.62 17.22 -1.49
C ASN A 263 23.46 18.51 -1.64
N LEU A 264 23.99 19.04 -0.55
CA LEU A 264 24.83 20.24 -0.59
C LEU A 264 26.12 20.01 -1.36
N GLY A 265 26.80 18.89 -1.16
CA GLY A 265 28.05 18.52 -1.85
C GLY A 265 27.85 18.34 -3.35
N ASP A 266 26.79 17.68 -3.75
CA ASP A 266 26.43 17.41 -5.14
C ASP A 266 26.04 18.72 -5.87
N LEU A 267 25.26 19.59 -5.23
CA LEU A 267 24.93 20.91 -5.75
C LEU A 267 26.15 21.80 -5.91
N LEU A 268 27.08 21.78 -4.95
CA LEU A 268 28.34 22.49 -5.08
C LEU A 268 29.18 21.94 -6.24
N LEU A 269 29.17 20.64 -6.49
CA LEU A 269 29.82 20.04 -7.65
C LEU A 269 29.18 20.54 -8.96
N LYS A 270 27.87 20.50 -9.08
CA LYS A 270 27.10 20.95 -10.25
C LYS A 270 27.29 22.44 -10.55
N THR A 271 27.37 23.26 -9.49
CA THR A 271 27.52 24.72 -9.63
C THR A 271 28.98 25.19 -9.76
N GLY A 272 29.94 24.28 -9.82
CA GLY A 272 31.37 24.63 -9.90
C GLY A 272 31.94 25.26 -8.63
N GLY A 273 31.37 24.91 -7.48
CA GLY A 273 31.83 25.35 -6.17
C GLY A 273 33.26 24.93 -5.85
N SER A 274 33.80 25.41 -4.72
CA SER A 274 35.14 25.04 -4.26
C SER A 274 35.28 23.53 -4.14
N LYS A 275 36.25 22.93 -4.84
CA LYS A 275 36.56 21.51 -4.81
C LYS A 275 36.79 20.99 -3.39
N ASP A 276 37.36 21.77 -2.52
CA ASP A 276 37.59 21.41 -1.12
C ASP A 276 36.26 21.36 -0.34
N SER A 277 35.34 22.29 -0.63
CA SER A 277 33.99 22.27 -0.04
C SER A 277 33.20 21.08 -0.54
N VAL A 278 33.21 20.77 -1.83
CA VAL A 278 32.57 19.59 -2.40
C VAL A 278 33.09 18.34 -1.72
N ARG A 279 34.43 18.16 -1.67
CA ARG A 279 35.05 17.00 -1.02
C ARG A 279 34.69 16.90 0.46
N TYR A 280 34.69 18.05 1.16
CA TYR A 280 34.34 18.10 2.58
C TYR A 280 32.90 17.59 2.82
N TYR A 281 31.92 18.13 2.12
CA TYR A 281 30.51 17.73 2.35
C TYR A 281 30.22 16.32 1.88
N LEU A 282 30.77 15.86 0.76
CA LEU A 282 30.57 14.50 0.30
C LEU A 282 31.22 13.48 1.24
N ASN A 283 32.42 13.75 1.77
CA ASN A 283 33.03 12.87 2.78
C ASN A 283 32.24 12.85 4.09
N LYS A 284 31.75 14.02 4.53
CA LYS A 284 30.85 14.07 5.69
C LYS A 284 29.55 13.31 5.47
N SER A 285 29.03 13.33 4.26
CA SER A 285 27.88 12.51 3.90
C SER A 285 28.15 11.02 4.07
N LEU A 286 29.30 10.52 3.61
CA LEU A 286 29.65 9.09 3.71
C LEU A 286 29.70 8.55 5.14
N GLU A 287 29.92 9.42 6.15
CA GLU A 287 29.92 9.03 7.55
C GLU A 287 28.51 8.59 8.02
N ASP A 288 27.45 9.25 7.52
CA ASP A 288 26.09 9.18 8.08
C ASP A 288 25.00 8.75 7.06
N ILE A 289 25.29 8.80 5.74
CA ILE A 289 24.29 8.49 4.72
C ILE A 289 23.96 6.98 4.74
N PRO A 290 22.68 6.60 4.58
CA PRO A 290 22.30 5.19 4.40
C PRO A 290 23.08 4.53 3.26
N ILE A 291 23.25 3.21 3.33
CA ILE A 291 24.10 2.46 2.40
C ILE A 291 23.66 2.64 0.94
N GLU A 292 22.36 2.79 0.69
CA GLU A 292 21.78 3.03 -0.63
C GLU A 292 22.24 4.38 -1.20
N GLY A 293 22.34 5.39 -0.34
CA GLY A 293 22.81 6.73 -0.71
C GLY A 293 24.33 6.81 -0.93
N LYS A 294 25.12 5.90 -0.32
CA LYS A 294 26.58 5.90 -0.47
C LYS A 294 27.02 5.76 -1.91
N THR A 295 26.30 4.98 -2.71
CA THR A 295 26.61 4.76 -4.14
C THR A 295 26.54 6.08 -4.94
N SER A 296 25.54 6.92 -4.66
CA SER A 296 25.40 8.24 -5.30
C SER A 296 26.48 9.21 -4.82
N CYS A 297 26.79 9.20 -3.52
CA CYS A 297 27.83 10.03 -2.94
C CYS A 297 29.23 9.69 -3.52
N LEU A 298 29.56 8.41 -3.60
CA LEU A 298 30.82 7.93 -4.20
C LEU A 298 30.90 8.26 -5.69
N LYS A 299 29.78 8.23 -6.42
CA LYS A 299 29.71 8.67 -7.81
C LYS A 299 30.05 10.16 -7.96
N SER A 300 29.52 11.01 -7.08
CA SER A 300 29.84 12.45 -7.11
C SER A 300 31.31 12.69 -6.76
N LEU A 301 31.89 11.98 -5.80
CA LEU A 301 33.32 12.01 -5.48
C LEU A 301 34.19 11.51 -6.65
N TYR A 302 33.79 10.42 -7.30
CA TYR A 302 34.44 9.94 -8.52
C TYR A 302 34.47 11.01 -9.61
N ASN A 303 33.32 11.67 -9.86
CA ASN A 303 33.23 12.74 -10.86
C ASN A 303 34.15 13.91 -10.50
N LEU A 304 34.15 14.36 -9.24
CA LEU A 304 35.02 15.40 -8.74
C LEU A 304 36.51 15.11 -9.02
N GLU A 305 36.98 13.92 -8.62
CA GLU A 305 38.40 13.60 -8.77
C GLU A 305 38.80 13.34 -10.23
N LYS A 306 37.88 12.78 -11.03
CA LYS A 306 38.05 12.65 -12.48
C LYS A 306 38.22 13.99 -13.16
N GLU A 307 37.40 15.00 -12.82
CA GLU A 307 37.52 16.37 -13.31
C GLU A 307 38.79 17.06 -12.82
N ASN A 308 39.29 16.64 -11.64
CA ASN A 308 40.58 17.10 -11.13
C ASN A 308 41.78 16.47 -11.84
N GLY A 309 41.59 15.41 -12.64
CA GLY A 309 42.65 14.60 -13.23
C GLY A 309 43.29 13.61 -12.25
N ASP A 310 42.78 13.50 -11.03
CA ASP A 310 43.23 12.48 -10.07
C ASP A 310 42.50 11.15 -10.30
N TYR A 311 42.84 10.51 -11.40
CA TYR A 311 42.26 9.24 -11.79
C TYR A 311 42.54 8.09 -10.77
N LYS A 312 43.63 8.24 -9.98
CA LYS A 312 43.93 7.25 -8.95
C LYS A 312 42.90 7.26 -7.83
N THR A 313 42.62 8.43 -7.29
CA THR A 313 41.58 8.60 -6.25
C THR A 313 40.19 8.34 -6.81
N ALA A 314 39.91 8.76 -8.04
CA ALA A 314 38.66 8.47 -8.71
C ALA A 314 38.40 6.93 -8.79
N ASN A 315 39.42 6.15 -9.19
CA ASN A 315 39.26 4.69 -9.24
C ASN A 315 38.99 4.07 -7.87
N ILE A 316 39.56 4.59 -6.79
CA ILE A 316 39.26 4.11 -5.43
C ILE A 316 37.74 4.27 -5.13
N TYR A 317 37.17 5.44 -5.41
CA TYR A 317 35.73 5.67 -5.21
C TYR A 317 34.86 4.76 -6.10
N LEU A 318 35.31 4.47 -7.32
CA LEU A 318 34.59 3.56 -8.21
C LEU A 318 34.64 2.11 -7.70
N GLU A 319 35.78 1.67 -7.17
CA GLU A 319 35.92 0.35 -6.55
C GLU A 319 35.06 0.22 -5.29
N GLU A 320 35.07 1.26 -4.43
CA GLU A 320 34.20 1.30 -3.24
C GLU A 320 32.70 1.28 -3.62
N GLN A 321 32.32 2.06 -4.66
CA GLN A 321 30.96 2.05 -5.16
C GLN A 321 30.54 0.65 -5.66
N SER A 322 31.42 0.01 -6.44
CA SER A 322 31.17 -1.35 -6.94
C SER A 322 31.01 -2.36 -5.79
N ALA A 323 31.89 -2.27 -4.79
CA ALA A 323 31.82 -3.16 -3.61
C ALA A 323 30.51 -2.99 -2.82
N ILE A 324 29.99 -1.73 -2.71
CA ILE A 324 28.70 -1.47 -2.07
C ILE A 324 27.55 -2.03 -2.90
N ILE A 325 27.57 -1.84 -4.22
CA ILE A 325 26.55 -2.40 -5.12
C ILE A 325 26.54 -3.93 -5.02
N ASP A 326 27.69 -4.57 -5.03
CA ASP A 326 27.81 -6.02 -4.86
C ASP A 326 27.30 -6.47 -3.48
N SER A 327 27.60 -5.68 -2.43
CA SER A 327 27.10 -5.95 -1.07
C SER A 327 25.56 -5.81 -0.97
N LEU A 328 24.98 -4.77 -1.55
CA LEU A 328 23.52 -4.58 -1.59
C LEU A 328 22.84 -5.73 -2.33
N TYR A 329 23.39 -6.15 -3.46
CA TYR A 329 22.89 -7.31 -4.21
C TYR A 329 22.97 -8.61 -3.40
N CYS A 330 24.09 -8.83 -2.67
CA CYS A 330 24.24 -9.99 -1.77
C CYS A 330 23.29 -9.91 -0.58
N MET A 331 23.02 -8.70 -0.04
CA MET A 331 22.06 -8.52 1.06
C MET A 331 20.64 -8.81 0.59
N GLU A 332 20.24 -8.35 -0.58
CA GLU A 332 18.94 -8.65 -1.18
C GLU A 332 18.74 -10.16 -1.35
N GLN A 333 19.71 -10.85 -1.92
CA GLN A 333 19.69 -12.33 -2.01
C GLN A 333 19.72 -13.02 -0.63
N SER A 334 20.48 -12.47 0.33
CA SER A 334 20.55 -13.02 1.70
C SER A 334 19.21 -12.83 2.42
N THR A 335 18.51 -11.74 2.19
CA THR A 335 17.19 -11.49 2.76
C THR A 335 16.16 -12.49 2.24
N GLU A 336 16.16 -12.77 0.92
CA GLU A 336 15.31 -13.83 0.34
C GLU A 336 15.62 -15.20 0.94
N ILE A 337 16.91 -15.55 1.10
CA ILE A 337 17.33 -16.81 1.72
C ILE A 337 16.93 -16.85 3.21
N GLN A 338 17.09 -15.75 3.94
CA GLN A 338 16.67 -15.67 5.34
C GLN A 338 15.16 -15.77 5.49
N GLN A 339 14.37 -15.17 4.60
CA GLN A 339 12.91 -15.33 4.55
C GLN A 339 12.53 -16.78 4.31
N LEU A 340 13.16 -17.45 3.33
CA LEU A 340 12.96 -18.87 3.05
C LEU A 340 13.33 -19.77 4.24
N ILE A 341 14.45 -19.46 4.93
CA ILE A 341 14.88 -20.16 6.14
C ILE A 341 13.89 -19.91 7.28
N TYR A 342 13.44 -18.68 7.46
CA TYR A 342 12.43 -18.31 8.45
C TYR A 342 11.11 -19.04 8.20
N GLU A 343 10.61 -19.03 6.97
CA GLU A 343 9.42 -19.80 6.58
C GLU A 343 9.60 -21.31 6.82
N TYR A 344 10.76 -21.85 6.44
CA TYR A 344 11.05 -23.26 6.66
C TYR A 344 11.09 -23.59 8.15
N ASN A 345 11.79 -22.78 8.96
CA ASN A 345 11.90 -22.96 10.40
C ASN A 345 10.55 -22.82 11.10
N THR A 346 9.74 -21.84 10.68
CA THR A 346 8.37 -21.65 11.19
C THR A 346 7.49 -22.86 10.86
N LYS A 347 7.56 -23.37 9.61
CA LYS A 347 6.86 -24.60 9.20
C LYS A 347 7.36 -25.84 9.97
N MET A 348 8.65 -25.89 10.29
CA MET A 348 9.24 -26.99 11.08
C MET A 348 8.85 -26.90 12.55
N GLN A 349 8.85 -25.71 13.16
CA GLN A 349 8.37 -25.49 14.53
C GLN A 349 6.90 -25.88 14.67
N VAL A 350 6.04 -25.47 13.76
CA VAL A 350 4.62 -25.87 13.72
C VAL A 350 4.49 -27.39 13.59
N LYS A 351 5.34 -28.04 12.76
CA LYS A 351 5.37 -29.51 12.68
C LYS A 351 5.86 -30.18 13.97
N GLU A 352 6.90 -29.65 14.60
CA GLU A 352 7.40 -30.19 15.88
C GLU A 352 6.38 -30.02 17.01
N GLU A 353 5.69 -28.89 17.08
CA GLU A 353 4.59 -28.67 18.02
C GLU A 353 3.41 -29.61 17.75
N GLN A 354 3.06 -29.83 16.48
CA GLN A 354 2.06 -30.86 16.10
C GLN A 354 2.48 -32.26 16.53
N ILE A 355 3.77 -32.60 16.42
CA ILE A 355 4.31 -33.92 16.84
C ILE A 355 4.36 -34.02 18.37
N LYS A 356 4.76 -32.95 19.09
CA LYS A 356 4.70 -32.90 20.56
C LYS A 356 3.26 -32.98 21.05
N GLY A 357 2.34 -32.22 20.42
CA GLY A 357 0.91 -32.28 20.69
C GLY A 357 0.32 -33.67 20.46
N SER A 358 0.72 -34.37 19.40
CA SER A 358 0.25 -35.74 19.12
C SER A 358 0.75 -36.78 20.14
N ARG A 359 1.93 -36.59 20.76
CA ARG A 359 2.42 -37.44 21.86
C ARG A 359 1.64 -37.22 23.15
N ILE A 360 1.30 -35.97 23.49
CA ILE A 360 0.49 -35.61 24.64
C ILE A 360 -0.95 -36.15 24.46
N VAL A 361 -1.51 -35.99 23.25
CA VAL A 361 -2.85 -36.49 22.91
C VAL A 361 -2.98 -38.01 23.08
N ARG A 362 -1.91 -38.77 22.74
CA ARG A 362 -1.93 -40.25 22.92
C ARG A 362 -2.00 -40.67 24.39
N ASN A 363 -1.43 -39.85 25.30
CA ASN A 363 -1.46 -40.13 26.74
C ASN A 363 -2.71 -39.60 27.46
N THR A 364 -3.51 -38.74 26.80
CA THR A 364 -4.69 -38.08 27.39
C THR A 364 -6.00 -38.45 26.72
N ILE A 365 -6.02 -39.48 25.83
CA ILE A 365 -7.23 -39.93 25.08
C ILE A 365 -8.45 -40.21 26.01
N ALA A 366 -8.23 -40.65 27.25
CA ALA A 366 -9.31 -40.87 28.21
C ALA A 366 -9.98 -39.57 28.71
N GLY A 367 -9.22 -38.44 28.80
CA GLY A 367 -9.74 -37.09 29.11
C GLY A 367 -10.32 -36.37 27.89
N PHE A 368 -9.86 -36.76 26.70
CA PHE A 368 -10.14 -36.04 25.46
C PHE A 368 -11.59 -36.18 24.96
N VAL A 369 -12.26 -37.29 25.28
CA VAL A 369 -13.68 -37.50 24.91
C VAL A 369 -14.57 -36.44 25.58
N PHE A 370 -14.22 -35.98 26.77
CA PHE A 370 -14.95 -34.90 27.46
C PHE A 370 -14.65 -33.52 26.90
N VAL A 371 -13.37 -33.29 26.51
CA VAL A 371 -12.91 -32.00 25.90
C VAL A 371 -13.43 -31.88 24.47
N CYS A 372 -13.49 -32.96 23.69
CA CYS A 372 -14.07 -32.96 22.34
C CYS A 372 -15.53 -32.50 22.32
N PHE A 373 -16.31 -32.82 23.37
CA PHE A 373 -17.70 -32.36 23.49
C PHE A 373 -17.82 -30.84 23.70
N LEU A 374 -16.77 -30.21 24.21
CA LEU A 374 -16.71 -28.74 24.38
C LEU A 374 -16.13 -28.05 23.14
N ILE A 375 -15.18 -28.70 22.44
CA ILE A 375 -14.48 -28.09 21.29
C ILE A 375 -15.31 -28.19 20.00
N ILE A 376 -16.15 -29.23 19.84
CA ILE A 376 -16.99 -29.39 18.64
C ILE A 376 -17.89 -28.17 18.36
N PRO A 377 -18.56 -27.56 19.36
CA PRO A 377 -19.38 -26.37 19.12
C PRO A 377 -18.52 -25.16 18.70
N ILE A 378 -17.33 -24.98 19.29
CA ILE A 378 -16.41 -23.88 18.97
C ILE A 378 -15.88 -24.02 17.53
N TYR A 379 -15.50 -25.25 17.14
CA TYR A 379 -15.04 -25.53 15.77
C TYR A 379 -16.18 -25.39 14.74
N GLN A 380 -17.40 -25.82 15.09
CA GLN A 380 -18.59 -25.58 14.25
C GLN A 380 -18.91 -24.10 14.10
N ASN A 381 -18.69 -23.32 15.16
CA ASN A 381 -18.89 -21.88 15.11
C ASN A 381 -17.84 -21.18 14.20
N ARG A 382 -16.56 -21.59 14.28
CA ARG A 382 -15.52 -21.11 13.35
C ARG A 382 -15.78 -21.49 11.88
N ILE A 383 -16.24 -22.72 11.62
CA ILE A 383 -16.63 -23.14 10.26
C ILE A 383 -17.84 -22.32 9.78
N ASN A 384 -18.79 -22.07 10.67
CA ASN A 384 -19.96 -21.28 10.33
C ASN A 384 -19.59 -19.79 10.06
N ARG A 385 -18.63 -19.25 10.81
CA ARG A 385 -18.05 -17.90 10.54
C ARG A 385 -17.34 -17.85 9.18
N LYS A 386 -16.46 -18.83 8.86
CA LYS A 386 -15.84 -18.92 7.53
C LYS A 386 -16.87 -19.06 6.40
N LYS A 387 -17.91 -19.89 6.60
CA LYS A 387 -19.01 -20.02 5.62
C LYS A 387 -19.81 -18.71 5.48
N ARG A 388 -20.02 -17.98 6.60
CA ARG A 388 -20.68 -16.66 6.56
C ARG A 388 -19.85 -15.63 5.80
N LEU A 389 -18.54 -15.56 6.03
CA LEU A 389 -17.61 -14.69 5.28
C LEU A 389 -17.58 -15.02 3.78
N GLN A 390 -17.51 -16.31 3.43
CA GLN A 390 -17.61 -16.73 2.03
C GLN A 390 -18.97 -16.39 1.41
N LEU A 391 -20.05 -16.50 2.21
CA LEU A 391 -21.39 -16.13 1.76
C LEU A 391 -21.54 -14.63 1.56
N GLN A 392 -20.99 -13.83 2.47
CA GLN A 392 -20.96 -12.37 2.35
C GLN A 392 -20.15 -11.93 1.12
N TYR A 393 -18.97 -12.54 0.89
CA TYR A 393 -18.18 -12.28 -0.31
C TYR A 393 -18.95 -12.65 -1.58
N LYS A 394 -19.61 -13.84 -1.58
CA LYS A 394 -20.45 -14.26 -2.70
C LYS A 394 -21.65 -13.31 -2.91
N GLN A 395 -22.28 -12.87 -1.82
CA GLN A 395 -23.38 -11.90 -1.87
C GLN A 395 -22.90 -10.53 -2.39
N SER A 396 -21.71 -10.05 -1.97
CA SER A 396 -21.18 -8.79 -2.48
C SER A 396 -20.80 -8.89 -3.96
N LEU A 397 -20.28 -10.05 -4.39
CA LEU A 397 -20.00 -10.31 -5.79
C LEU A 397 -21.30 -10.32 -6.63
N GLU A 398 -22.34 -11.01 -6.12
CA GLU A 398 -23.66 -11.07 -6.74
C GLU A 398 -24.33 -9.69 -6.79
N GLN A 399 -24.21 -8.90 -5.70
CA GLN A 399 -24.69 -7.51 -5.68
C GLN A 399 -23.99 -6.65 -6.72
N THR A 400 -22.65 -6.83 -6.87
CA THR A 400 -21.87 -6.09 -7.89
C THR A 400 -22.27 -6.51 -9.29
N GLN A 401 -22.50 -7.82 -9.54
CA GLN A 401 -23.01 -8.32 -10.82
C GLN A 401 -24.41 -7.80 -11.11
N ASN A 402 -25.30 -7.78 -10.13
CA ASN A 402 -26.67 -7.25 -10.27
C ASN A 402 -26.63 -5.74 -10.53
N LYS A 403 -25.72 -4.99 -9.87
CA LYS A 403 -25.53 -3.57 -10.14
C LYS A 403 -25.00 -3.35 -11.57
N LEU A 404 -24.06 -4.18 -12.03
CA LEU A 404 -23.58 -4.12 -13.41
C LEU A 404 -24.71 -4.34 -14.42
N SER A 405 -25.53 -5.39 -14.21
CA SER A 405 -26.69 -5.68 -15.07
C SER A 405 -27.71 -4.53 -15.06
N SER A 406 -27.97 -3.93 -13.89
CA SER A 406 -28.87 -2.78 -13.80
C SER A 406 -28.34 -1.55 -14.54
N LEU A 407 -27.02 -1.32 -14.48
CA LEU A 407 -26.36 -0.23 -15.23
C LEU A 407 -26.43 -0.48 -16.74
N GLU A 408 -26.22 -1.72 -17.18
CA GLU A 408 -26.38 -2.09 -18.61
C GLU A 408 -27.78 -1.78 -19.10
N THR A 409 -28.81 -2.23 -18.37
CA THR A 409 -30.22 -1.95 -18.71
C THR A 409 -30.51 -0.45 -18.73
N THR A 410 -29.94 0.32 -17.78
CA THR A 410 -30.13 1.76 -17.72
C THR A 410 -29.46 2.46 -18.90
N ILE A 411 -28.27 2.00 -19.32
CA ILE A 411 -27.58 2.53 -20.51
C ILE A 411 -28.41 2.27 -21.75
N GLU A 412 -28.93 1.04 -21.94
CA GLU A 412 -29.79 0.67 -23.09
C GLU A 412 -31.06 1.52 -23.14
N ASN A 413 -31.76 1.67 -22.00
CA ASN A 413 -32.96 2.47 -21.91
C ASN A 413 -32.72 3.95 -22.23
N ASN A 414 -31.61 4.51 -21.71
CA ASN A 414 -31.24 5.89 -22.02
C ASN A 414 -30.84 6.06 -23.49
N GLN A 415 -30.16 5.05 -24.09
CA GLN A 415 -29.82 5.07 -25.50
C GLN A 415 -31.07 5.02 -26.38
N LEU A 416 -32.04 4.19 -26.03
CA LEU A 416 -33.34 4.12 -26.71
C LEU A 416 -34.07 5.47 -26.61
N MET A 417 -34.08 6.08 -25.43
CA MET A 417 -34.73 7.40 -25.22
C MET A 417 -34.08 8.50 -26.05
N ILE A 418 -32.74 8.51 -26.16
CA ILE A 418 -32.02 9.48 -27.01
C ILE A 418 -32.40 9.27 -28.48
N ASN A 419 -32.47 8.01 -28.94
CA ASN A 419 -32.86 7.72 -30.33
C ASN A 419 -34.29 8.17 -30.62
N LEU A 420 -35.22 7.93 -29.69
CA LEU A 420 -36.61 8.41 -29.80
C LEU A 420 -36.71 9.94 -29.80
N LEU A 421 -35.91 10.61 -28.95
CA LEU A 421 -35.88 12.08 -28.90
C LEU A 421 -35.27 12.67 -30.16
N LYS A 422 -34.21 12.05 -30.73
CA LYS A 422 -33.60 12.46 -32.00
C LYS A 422 -34.56 12.26 -33.17
N GLN A 423 -35.31 11.15 -33.19
CA GLN A 423 -36.33 10.89 -34.21
C GLN A 423 -37.48 11.93 -34.13
N LYS A 424 -37.94 12.20 -32.93
CA LYS A 424 -38.99 13.21 -32.67
C LYS A 424 -38.55 14.65 -32.95
N GLN A 425 -37.23 14.93 -32.79
CA GLN A 425 -36.62 16.23 -33.15
C GLN A 425 -36.66 16.47 -34.67
N ASN A 426 -36.46 15.41 -35.47
CA ASN A 426 -36.57 15.52 -36.92
C ASN A 426 -38.00 15.80 -37.42
N ASP A 427 -38.99 15.31 -36.66
CA ASP A 427 -40.41 15.49 -36.99
C ASP A 427 -40.98 16.84 -36.52
N LEU A 428 -40.31 17.55 -35.58
CA LEU A 428 -40.78 18.74 -34.92
C LEU A 428 -39.76 19.91 -34.93
N LYS A 429 -39.56 20.48 -36.10
CA LYS A 429 -38.65 21.64 -36.31
C LYS A 429 -39.03 22.92 -35.58
N GLN A 430 -40.10 22.97 -34.78
CA GLN A 430 -40.64 24.20 -34.14
C GLN A 430 -40.62 24.26 -32.60
N GLU A 431 -40.07 23.29 -31.88
CA GLU A 431 -39.94 23.33 -30.39
C GLU A 431 -38.49 23.09 -29.94
N HIS A 432 -37.56 23.87 -30.42
CA HIS A 432 -36.14 23.52 -30.47
C HIS A 432 -35.33 23.59 -29.15
N GLU A 433 -35.59 24.48 -28.24
CA GLU A 433 -34.61 24.75 -27.15
C GLU A 433 -34.67 23.75 -25.97
N ASN A 434 -35.88 23.25 -25.63
CA ASN A 434 -36.00 22.37 -24.44
C ASN A 434 -35.60 20.90 -24.69
N LYS A 435 -35.57 20.44 -25.93
CA LYS A 435 -35.28 19.04 -26.27
C LYS A 435 -33.79 18.78 -26.51
N GLU A 436 -33.03 19.75 -27.00
CA GLU A 436 -31.59 19.66 -27.11
C GLU A 436 -30.94 19.51 -25.74
N GLN A 437 -31.39 20.28 -24.75
CA GLN A 437 -30.89 20.17 -23.39
C GLN A 437 -31.17 18.80 -22.77
N GLN A 438 -32.34 18.20 -23.02
CA GLN A 438 -32.65 16.85 -22.55
C GLN A 438 -31.82 15.75 -23.23
N ILE A 439 -31.48 15.93 -24.51
CA ILE A 439 -30.59 14.99 -25.21
C ILE A 439 -29.17 15.08 -24.61
N GLU A 440 -28.65 16.28 -24.44
CA GLU A 440 -27.32 16.50 -23.87
C GLU A 440 -27.21 15.97 -22.44
N GLU A 441 -28.21 16.19 -21.57
CA GLU A 441 -28.25 15.62 -20.22
C GLU A 441 -28.26 14.08 -20.23
N ARG A 442 -29.00 13.48 -21.18
CA ARG A 442 -29.03 12.01 -21.34
C ARG A 442 -27.71 11.45 -21.88
N GLU A 443 -27.07 12.15 -22.82
CA GLU A 443 -25.76 11.75 -23.34
C GLU A 443 -24.68 11.82 -22.27
N GLN A 444 -24.70 12.87 -21.44
CA GLN A 444 -23.81 12.97 -20.27
C GLN A 444 -24.08 11.86 -19.24
N ALA A 445 -25.35 11.52 -18.99
CA ALA A 445 -25.69 10.42 -18.08
C ALA A 445 -25.21 9.06 -18.61
N ILE A 446 -25.35 8.81 -19.93
CA ILE A 446 -24.81 7.59 -20.55
C ILE A 446 -23.29 7.54 -20.45
N ALA A 447 -22.60 8.65 -20.65
CA ALA A 447 -21.16 8.70 -20.54
C ALA A 447 -20.68 8.29 -19.12
N ARG A 448 -21.31 8.86 -18.08
CA ARG A 448 -21.02 8.49 -16.67
C ARG A 448 -21.29 7.02 -16.39
N LEU A 449 -22.42 6.48 -16.83
CA LEU A 449 -22.78 5.07 -16.61
C LEU A 449 -21.82 4.10 -17.35
N LYS A 450 -21.33 4.49 -18.52
CA LYS A 450 -20.31 3.72 -19.27
C LYS A 450 -18.98 3.70 -18.53
N GLU A 451 -18.58 4.83 -17.96
CA GLU A 451 -17.36 4.93 -17.15
C GLU A 451 -17.46 4.08 -15.89
N GLU A 452 -18.56 4.17 -15.15
CA GLU A 452 -18.81 3.34 -13.95
C GLU A 452 -18.79 1.84 -14.30
N LYS A 453 -19.42 1.46 -15.41
CA LYS A 453 -19.37 0.09 -15.91
C LYS A 453 -17.93 -0.36 -16.19
N GLN A 454 -17.12 0.47 -16.84
CA GLN A 454 -15.72 0.13 -17.15
C GLN A 454 -14.87 -0.01 -15.89
N GLN A 455 -15.08 0.84 -14.90
CA GLN A 455 -14.41 0.74 -13.61
C GLN A 455 -14.74 -0.58 -12.89
N LEU A 456 -16.01 -0.99 -12.90
CA LEU A 456 -16.46 -2.27 -12.32
C LEU A 456 -15.84 -3.49 -13.05
N LEU A 457 -15.77 -3.45 -14.39
CA LEU A 457 -15.15 -4.53 -15.17
C LEU A 457 -13.64 -4.66 -14.87
N ASN A 458 -12.94 -3.52 -14.78
CA ASN A 458 -11.53 -3.48 -14.41
C ASN A 458 -11.32 -3.99 -12.98
N TRP A 459 -12.14 -3.58 -12.04
CA TRP A 459 -12.07 -4.08 -10.66
C TRP A 459 -12.24 -5.60 -10.60
N LEU A 460 -13.24 -6.16 -11.28
CA LEU A 460 -13.45 -7.61 -11.36
C LEU A 460 -12.21 -8.35 -11.91
N LEU A 461 -11.56 -7.78 -12.90
CA LEU A 461 -10.36 -8.38 -13.48
C LEU A 461 -9.18 -8.36 -12.51
N THR A 462 -8.96 -7.25 -11.80
CA THR A 462 -7.86 -7.12 -10.83
C THR A 462 -7.96 -8.10 -9.66
N GLN A 463 -9.17 -8.56 -9.31
CA GLN A 463 -9.38 -9.57 -8.27
C GLN A 463 -8.92 -10.98 -8.69
N SER A 464 -8.71 -11.21 -9.98
CA SER A 464 -8.34 -12.54 -10.48
C SER A 464 -6.87 -12.89 -10.20
N SER A 465 -6.61 -14.14 -9.80
CA SER A 465 -5.25 -14.64 -9.56
C SER A 465 -4.37 -14.56 -10.81
N ILE A 466 -4.97 -14.72 -11.99
CA ILE A 466 -4.23 -14.66 -13.26
C ILE A 466 -3.81 -13.22 -13.60
N TYR A 467 -4.60 -12.21 -13.24
CA TYR A 467 -4.21 -10.82 -13.39
C TYR A 467 -2.99 -10.48 -12.51
N LYS A 468 -3.00 -10.90 -11.24
CA LYS A 468 -1.85 -10.75 -10.32
C LYS A 468 -0.60 -11.40 -10.91
N ARG A 469 -0.75 -12.56 -11.53
CA ARG A 469 0.34 -13.26 -12.21
C ARG A 469 0.89 -12.46 -13.39
N VAL A 470 0.04 -11.83 -14.21
CA VAL A 470 0.44 -10.95 -15.32
C VAL A 470 1.25 -9.76 -14.78
N ILE A 471 0.76 -9.08 -13.75
CA ILE A 471 1.45 -7.92 -13.14
C ILE A 471 2.81 -8.34 -12.57
N THR A 472 2.88 -9.47 -11.88
CA THR A 472 4.16 -10.00 -11.37
C THR A 472 5.17 -10.26 -12.48
N LEU A 473 4.72 -10.79 -13.62
CA LEU A 473 5.59 -11.06 -14.76
C LEU A 473 6.01 -9.78 -15.50
N SER A 474 5.13 -8.79 -15.59
CA SER A 474 5.43 -7.51 -16.25
C SER A 474 6.38 -6.63 -15.44
N GLY A 475 6.41 -6.77 -14.10
CA GLY A 475 7.32 -6.05 -13.21
C GLY A 475 8.76 -6.61 -13.18
N GLN A 476 9.08 -7.65 -13.96
CA GLN A 476 10.44 -8.21 -14.00
C GLN A 476 11.42 -7.28 -14.74
N THR A 477 12.25 -6.58 -13.99
CA THR A 477 13.38 -5.79 -14.51
C THR A 477 14.59 -6.69 -14.74
N THR A 478 14.69 -7.31 -15.89
CA THR A 478 15.92 -8.05 -16.29
C THR A 478 16.58 -7.32 -17.46
N THR A 479 17.85 -7.00 -17.30
CA THR A 479 18.73 -6.44 -18.34
C THR A 479 18.94 -7.38 -19.54
N ASN A 480 18.50 -8.61 -19.45
CA ASN A 480 18.67 -9.62 -20.49
C ASN A 480 17.30 -10.09 -21.00
N LYS A 481 16.86 -9.55 -22.14
CA LYS A 481 15.57 -9.87 -22.79
C LYS A 481 15.28 -11.37 -22.96
N LYS A 482 16.31 -12.22 -23.00
CA LYS A 482 16.18 -13.69 -23.11
C LYS A 482 15.73 -14.38 -21.81
N GLN A 483 15.69 -13.69 -20.69
CA GLN A 483 15.29 -14.24 -19.38
C GLN A 483 13.89 -13.77 -18.91
N MET A 484 13.23 -12.89 -19.63
CA MET A 484 11.86 -12.50 -19.31
C MET A 484 10.91 -13.69 -19.50
N LYS A 485 10.09 -13.95 -18.48
CA LYS A 485 9.05 -14.98 -18.53
C LYS A 485 7.73 -14.35 -18.93
N ALA A 486 7.00 -15.02 -19.79
CA ALA A 486 5.63 -14.70 -20.15
C ALA A 486 4.68 -15.79 -19.64
N LEU A 487 3.37 -15.61 -19.80
CA LEU A 487 2.40 -16.63 -19.43
C LEU A 487 2.62 -17.92 -20.23
N THR A 488 2.56 -19.04 -19.53
CA THR A 488 2.51 -20.38 -20.15
C THR A 488 1.18 -20.58 -20.89
N THR A 489 1.13 -21.57 -21.76
CA THR A 489 -0.09 -21.88 -22.55
C THR A 489 -1.30 -22.15 -21.63
N THR A 490 -1.08 -22.83 -20.52
CA THR A 490 -2.14 -23.11 -19.53
C THR A 490 -2.62 -21.84 -18.85
N GLU A 491 -1.69 -20.95 -18.46
CA GLU A 491 -2.01 -19.65 -17.85
C GLU A 491 -2.73 -18.72 -18.85
N GLN A 492 -2.37 -18.76 -20.14
CA GLN A 492 -3.06 -18.03 -21.20
C GLN A 492 -4.51 -18.48 -21.38
N GLU A 493 -4.77 -19.79 -21.35
CA GLU A 493 -6.13 -20.31 -21.41
C GLU A 493 -6.95 -19.94 -20.16
N GLN A 494 -6.34 -19.95 -18.98
CA GLN A 494 -6.97 -19.48 -17.75
C GLN A 494 -7.31 -17.98 -17.84
N LEU A 495 -6.39 -17.17 -18.34
CA LEU A 495 -6.62 -15.74 -18.57
C LEU A 495 -7.78 -15.52 -19.55
N LYS A 496 -7.78 -16.22 -20.68
CA LYS A 496 -8.83 -16.14 -21.70
C LYS A 496 -10.20 -16.44 -21.09
N LYS A 497 -10.31 -17.54 -20.34
CA LYS A 497 -11.55 -17.92 -19.66
C LYS A 497 -12.01 -16.84 -18.66
N THR A 498 -11.08 -16.28 -17.91
CA THR A 498 -11.38 -15.23 -16.93
C THR A 498 -11.86 -13.95 -17.62
N VAL A 499 -11.12 -13.46 -18.60
CA VAL A 499 -11.47 -12.24 -19.35
C VAL A 499 -12.81 -12.40 -20.08
N PHE A 500 -13.03 -13.54 -20.73
CA PHE A 500 -14.28 -13.79 -21.47
C PHE A 500 -15.49 -13.88 -20.51
N GLY A 501 -15.29 -14.41 -19.30
CA GLY A 501 -16.34 -14.43 -18.28
C GLY A 501 -16.70 -13.02 -17.79
N ILE A 502 -15.71 -12.14 -17.63
CA ILE A 502 -15.92 -10.76 -17.15
C ILE A 502 -16.51 -9.88 -18.27
N TYR A 503 -15.99 -9.98 -19.50
CA TYR A 503 -16.38 -9.16 -20.65
C TYR A 503 -17.42 -9.83 -21.55
N GLN A 504 -18.28 -10.68 -20.98
CA GLN A 504 -19.24 -11.51 -21.74
C GLN A 504 -20.11 -10.69 -22.70
N SER A 505 -20.66 -9.57 -22.24
CA SER A 505 -21.48 -8.67 -23.09
C SER A 505 -20.68 -8.11 -24.27
N TYR A 506 -19.44 -7.71 -24.02
CA TYR A 506 -18.54 -7.18 -25.04
C TYR A 506 -18.11 -8.26 -26.04
N ILE A 507 -17.85 -9.47 -25.58
CA ILE A 507 -17.55 -10.63 -26.44
C ILE A 507 -18.74 -10.96 -27.33
N SER A 508 -19.97 -10.98 -26.81
CA SER A 508 -21.19 -11.21 -27.59
C SER A 508 -21.38 -10.13 -28.66
N PHE A 509 -21.12 -8.86 -28.31
CA PHE A 509 -21.11 -7.76 -29.27
C PHE A 509 -20.09 -7.99 -30.40
N LEU A 510 -18.84 -8.32 -30.04
CA LEU A 510 -17.77 -8.57 -31.01
C LEU A 510 -18.08 -9.79 -31.91
N GLN A 511 -18.77 -10.80 -31.41
CA GLN A 511 -19.20 -11.96 -32.21
C GLN A 511 -20.24 -11.61 -33.24
N ASN A 512 -21.16 -10.70 -32.92
CA ASN A 512 -22.23 -10.28 -33.82
C ASN A 512 -21.71 -9.30 -34.86
N GLU A 513 -20.93 -8.29 -34.48
CA GLU A 513 -20.43 -7.24 -35.35
C GLU A 513 -19.23 -7.67 -36.20
N TYR A 514 -18.41 -8.58 -35.69
CA TYR A 514 -17.17 -9.03 -36.33
C TYR A 514 -17.01 -10.55 -36.25
N PRO A 515 -17.82 -11.34 -36.98
CA PRO A 515 -17.88 -12.81 -36.83
C PRO A 515 -16.56 -13.53 -37.14
N ARG A 516 -15.66 -12.90 -37.91
CA ARG A 516 -14.37 -13.50 -38.30
C ARG A 516 -13.22 -13.23 -37.35
N LEU A 517 -13.46 -12.52 -36.26
CA LEU A 517 -12.43 -12.34 -35.24
C LEU A 517 -12.13 -13.66 -34.54
N THR A 518 -10.84 -13.98 -34.45
CA THR A 518 -10.38 -15.13 -33.69
C THR A 518 -10.59 -14.88 -32.18
N GLU A 519 -10.59 -15.91 -31.36
CA GLU A 519 -10.67 -15.75 -29.90
C GLU A 519 -9.55 -14.89 -29.36
N ASP A 520 -8.35 -15.03 -29.89
CA ASP A 520 -7.21 -14.19 -29.56
C ASP A 520 -7.38 -12.72 -29.92
N ASP A 521 -8.09 -12.45 -31.04
CA ASP A 521 -8.40 -11.07 -31.43
C ASP A 521 -9.41 -10.46 -30.45
N LYS A 522 -10.42 -11.22 -30.03
CA LYS A 522 -11.41 -10.80 -29.04
C LYS A 522 -10.76 -10.59 -27.67
N LEU A 523 -9.86 -11.51 -27.27
CA LEU A 523 -9.09 -11.35 -26.06
C LEU A 523 -8.25 -10.06 -26.10
N LEU A 524 -7.58 -9.79 -27.22
CA LEU A 524 -6.77 -8.58 -27.38
C LEU A 524 -7.63 -7.31 -27.24
N LEU A 525 -8.81 -7.28 -27.85
CA LEU A 525 -9.74 -6.15 -27.73
C LEU A 525 -10.21 -5.95 -26.28
N CYS A 526 -10.58 -7.03 -25.58
CA CYS A 526 -10.94 -6.93 -24.17
C CYS A 526 -9.78 -6.40 -23.29
N LEU A 527 -8.55 -6.86 -23.53
CA LEU A 527 -7.39 -6.41 -22.77
C LEU A 527 -7.00 -4.96 -23.09
N GLN A 528 -7.34 -4.43 -24.27
CA GLN A 528 -7.14 -3.01 -24.59
C GLN A 528 -8.10 -2.07 -23.87
N GLU A 529 -9.26 -2.57 -23.45
CA GLU A 529 -10.21 -1.82 -22.61
C GLU A 529 -9.80 -1.79 -21.12
N THR A 530 -8.73 -2.49 -20.77
CA THR A 530 -8.20 -2.49 -19.40
C THR A 530 -7.10 -1.46 -19.22
N SER A 531 -6.72 -1.20 -17.97
CA SER A 531 -5.58 -0.33 -17.62
C SER A 531 -4.21 -1.02 -17.79
N LEU A 532 -4.14 -2.19 -18.44
CA LEU A 532 -2.89 -2.93 -18.64
C LEU A 532 -1.97 -2.21 -19.64
N GLU A 533 -0.71 -2.07 -19.26
CA GLU A 533 0.32 -1.54 -20.15
C GLU A 533 0.60 -2.47 -21.34
N PRO A 534 1.12 -1.95 -22.45
CA PRO A 534 1.40 -2.74 -23.65
C PRO A 534 2.27 -3.97 -23.40
N LEU A 535 3.25 -3.90 -22.50
CA LEU A 535 4.10 -5.04 -22.14
C LEU A 535 3.31 -6.10 -21.38
N SER A 536 2.46 -5.70 -20.45
CA SER A 536 1.58 -6.61 -19.71
C SER A 536 0.63 -7.34 -20.66
N ILE A 537 0.08 -6.63 -21.64
CA ILE A 537 -0.76 -7.27 -22.68
C ILE A 537 0.07 -8.25 -23.53
N ALA A 538 1.32 -7.92 -23.87
CA ALA A 538 2.20 -8.85 -24.60
C ALA A 538 2.44 -10.15 -23.80
N ILE A 539 2.69 -10.03 -22.51
CA ILE A 539 2.85 -11.14 -21.58
C ILE A 539 1.60 -12.04 -21.53
N CYS A 540 0.41 -11.46 -21.64
CA CYS A 540 -0.84 -12.20 -21.72
C CYS A 540 -0.90 -13.15 -22.93
N PHE A 541 -0.21 -12.82 -24.01
CA PHE A 541 -0.10 -13.65 -25.22
C PHE A 541 1.18 -14.49 -25.30
N GLY A 542 1.90 -14.63 -24.19
CA GLY A 542 3.13 -15.42 -24.15
C GLY A 542 4.35 -14.72 -24.74
N TYR A 543 4.28 -13.41 -25.02
CA TYR A 543 5.39 -12.65 -25.57
C TYR A 543 6.20 -11.95 -24.48
N THR A 544 7.50 -11.90 -24.65
CA THR A 544 8.43 -11.23 -23.74
C THR A 544 8.75 -9.79 -24.15
N ASP A 545 8.24 -9.33 -25.28
CA ASP A 545 8.31 -7.95 -25.77
C ASP A 545 7.05 -7.54 -26.52
N THR A 546 6.92 -6.25 -26.79
CA THR A 546 5.72 -5.69 -27.44
C THR A 546 5.69 -5.82 -28.96
N HIS A 547 6.79 -6.25 -29.61
CA HIS A 547 6.86 -6.27 -31.07
C HIS A 547 5.85 -7.27 -31.70
N PRO A 548 5.75 -8.53 -31.24
CA PRO A 548 4.74 -9.47 -31.76
C PRO A 548 3.31 -8.99 -31.48
N LEU A 549 3.09 -8.32 -30.34
CA LEU A 549 1.79 -7.73 -30.01
C LEU A 549 1.40 -6.62 -31.00
N ASN A 550 2.34 -5.75 -31.38
CA ASN A 550 2.09 -4.69 -32.35
C ASN A 550 1.75 -5.26 -33.74
N GLN A 551 2.42 -6.34 -34.14
CA GLN A 551 2.05 -7.07 -35.38
C GLN A 551 0.64 -7.67 -35.28
N LYS A 552 0.27 -8.22 -34.11
CA LYS A 552 -1.08 -8.76 -33.87
C LYS A 552 -2.14 -7.65 -33.93
N LYS A 553 -1.87 -6.49 -33.34
CA LYS A 553 -2.73 -5.28 -33.40
C LYS A 553 -2.93 -4.80 -34.84
N TYR A 554 -1.87 -4.79 -35.65
CA TYR A 554 -1.95 -4.40 -37.05
C TYR A 554 -2.85 -5.35 -37.83
N ARG A 555 -2.66 -6.67 -37.70
CA ARG A 555 -3.48 -7.68 -38.37
C ARG A 555 -4.94 -7.65 -37.92
N LEU A 556 -5.18 -7.39 -36.64
CA LEU A 556 -6.52 -7.21 -36.08
C LEU A 556 -7.23 -6.03 -36.74
N LYS A 557 -6.56 -4.86 -36.80
CA LYS A 557 -7.11 -3.65 -37.43
C LYS A 557 -7.43 -3.87 -38.91
N GLU A 558 -6.59 -4.61 -39.62
CA GLU A 558 -6.82 -4.96 -41.01
C GLU A 558 -8.05 -5.86 -41.17
N ARG A 559 -8.25 -6.84 -40.27
CA ARG A 559 -9.45 -7.70 -40.29
C ARG A 559 -10.72 -6.91 -39.99
N MET A 560 -10.70 -6.03 -39.01
CA MET A 560 -11.85 -5.19 -38.66
C MET A 560 -12.22 -4.21 -39.81
N ASN A 561 -11.23 -3.62 -40.45
CA ASN A 561 -11.47 -2.72 -41.58
C ASN A 561 -12.05 -3.46 -42.80
N LYS A 562 -11.62 -4.70 -43.06
CA LYS A 562 -12.16 -5.54 -44.14
C LYS A 562 -13.62 -5.97 -43.90
N GLU A 563 -14.07 -6.00 -42.64
CA GLU A 563 -15.49 -6.26 -42.33
C GLU A 563 -16.33 -4.99 -42.43
N LYS A 564 -15.82 -3.84 -41.96
CA LYS A 564 -16.50 -2.53 -42.11
C LYS A 564 -16.70 -2.10 -43.58
N SER A 565 -15.83 -2.54 -44.47
CA SER A 565 -15.95 -2.23 -45.92
C SER A 565 -16.94 -3.15 -46.65
N LYS A 566 -17.55 -4.12 -45.95
CA LYS A 566 -18.53 -5.07 -46.52
C LYS A 566 -19.95 -4.87 -45.98
N MET A 567 -20.11 -4.05 -44.95
CA MET A 567 -21.38 -3.47 -44.49
C MET A 567 -21.64 -2.13 -45.23
#